data_0241ba6f376d031c322d127c24281fa7
#
_entry.id   0241ba6f376d031c322d127c24281fa7
#
_cell.length_a   1.000
_cell.length_b   1.000
_cell.length_c   1.000
_cell.angle_alpha   90.00
_cell.angle_beta   90.00
_cell.angle_gamma   90.00
#
_symmetry.space_group_name_H-M   'P 1'
#
loop_
_entity.id
_entity.type
_entity.pdbx_description
1 polymer ?
#
loop_
_entity_poly.entity_id
_entity_poly.type
_entity_poly.pdbx_seq_one_letter_code
_entity_poly.pdbx_strand_id
1 'polypeptide(L)'
;MSNVTSSKATPSSGKAPEQAKVENIRGVFSTQEIRRVGTGTTTRKTVQKTFWFIDQQPDGSIESQPLNANYVPTGAKRKISMEDLINKFAPEPEFYLNSVYPKMQELQRTIESGDEHREKGETFAAEYEYTTALKVDEDNVRANFGIGLTYLQRGESDKAEDIFQRLVKLDAAFEQEHKHLFNDFGISLRKNKMLKQAVEYYGRALELTENDENLHMNMARALMEIKDYEQCTQHLIKGLELNPEHEPTLRFLSWLQQKSLVPADQQDAVSALLKAYAPQETQTATDGQADG
;
A
#
# COMPACT_ATOMS: atom_id res chain seq x y z
N MET A 1 -47.64 17.73 71.27
CA MET A 1 -46.70 18.64 70.59
C MET A 1 -45.63 17.75 69.99
N SER A 2 -45.77 17.37 68.76
CA SER A 2 -44.82 16.45 68.07
C SER A 2 -44.44 17.08 66.75
N ASN A 3 -43.19 17.48 66.63
CA ASN A 3 -42.60 18.03 65.41
C ASN A 3 -42.29 16.92 64.45
N VAL A 4 -42.90 16.97 63.28
CA VAL A 4 -42.56 16.15 62.11
C VAL A 4 -41.59 16.94 61.28
N THR A 5 -40.32 16.47 61.21
CA THR A 5 -39.30 16.99 60.30
C THR A 5 -39.39 16.26 58.95
N SER A 6 -39.74 17.00 57.91
CA SER A 6 -39.79 16.55 56.52
C SER A 6 -38.36 16.43 55.97
N SER A 7 -37.95 15.22 55.60
CA SER A 7 -36.69 14.97 54.91
C SER A 7 -36.92 15.10 53.40
N LYS A 8 -36.25 16.10 52.77
CA LYS A 8 -36.19 16.24 51.31
C LYS A 8 -35.18 15.22 50.72
N ALA A 9 -35.68 14.26 49.96
CA ALA A 9 -34.85 13.39 49.12
C ALA A 9 -34.32 14.19 47.93
N THR A 10 -33.01 14.22 47.78
CA THR A 10 -32.31 14.69 46.57
C THR A 10 -32.38 13.61 45.46
N PRO A 11 -32.64 13.98 44.19
CA PRO A 11 -32.63 12.99 43.14
C PRO A 11 -31.19 12.59 42.81
N SER A 12 -30.95 11.28 42.77
CA SER A 12 -29.67 10.68 42.34
C SER A 12 -29.42 11.04 40.89
N SER A 13 -28.22 11.57 40.61
CA SER A 13 -27.73 11.83 39.29
C SER A 13 -27.62 10.49 38.50
N GLY A 14 -28.49 10.33 37.53
CA GLY A 14 -28.42 9.23 36.59
C GLY A 14 -27.07 9.28 35.84
N LYS A 15 -26.27 8.25 36.01
CA LYS A 15 -25.14 7.97 35.11
C LYS A 15 -25.70 7.87 33.67
N ALA A 16 -25.14 8.68 32.76
CA ALA A 16 -25.39 8.51 31.35
C ALA A 16 -25.08 7.07 30.94
N PRO A 17 -25.85 6.44 30.02
CA PRO A 17 -25.56 5.10 29.59
C PRO A 17 -24.15 5.08 28.97
N GLU A 18 -23.33 4.19 29.48
CA GLU A 18 -22.01 3.86 28.95
C GLU A 18 -22.23 3.49 27.48
N GLN A 19 -21.68 4.30 26.56
CA GLN A 19 -21.78 4.03 25.14
C GLN A 19 -21.17 2.64 24.92
N ALA A 20 -22.01 1.68 24.53
CA ALA A 20 -21.57 0.35 24.14
C ALA A 20 -20.47 0.54 23.08
N LYS A 21 -19.26 0.07 23.37
CA LYS A 21 -18.20 -0.04 22.36
C LYS A 21 -18.80 -0.84 21.21
N VAL A 22 -18.99 -0.20 20.07
CA VAL A 22 -19.33 -0.90 18.84
C VAL A 22 -18.15 -1.81 18.55
N GLU A 23 -18.30 -3.10 18.81
CA GLU A 23 -17.30 -4.09 18.46
C GLU A 23 -17.27 -4.16 16.93
N ASN A 24 -16.12 -3.85 16.34
CA ASN A 24 -15.94 -3.96 14.89
C ASN A 24 -16.09 -5.43 14.47
N ILE A 25 -16.81 -5.64 13.38
CA ILE A 25 -16.98 -6.97 12.80
C ILE A 25 -15.64 -7.43 12.24
N ARG A 26 -15.04 -8.45 12.86
CA ARG A 26 -13.81 -9.06 12.40
C ARG A 26 -13.81 -10.55 12.68
N GLY A 27 -13.60 -11.36 11.63
CA GLY A 27 -13.57 -12.82 11.79
C GLY A 27 -13.79 -13.58 10.50
N VAL A 28 -14.01 -14.87 10.63
CA VAL A 28 -14.29 -15.76 9.50
C VAL A 28 -15.78 -16.01 9.39
N PHE A 29 -16.26 -15.95 8.17
CA PHE A 29 -17.62 -16.24 7.77
C PHE A 29 -17.61 -17.23 6.61
N SER A 30 -18.74 -17.90 6.38
CA SER A 30 -18.88 -18.82 5.26
C SER A 30 -20.10 -18.49 4.42
N THR A 31 -19.96 -18.71 3.11
CA THR A 31 -21.07 -18.75 2.16
C THR A 31 -21.30 -20.18 1.71
N GLN A 32 -22.55 -20.54 1.42
CA GLN A 32 -22.93 -21.86 0.95
C GLN A 32 -23.58 -21.76 -0.43
N GLU A 33 -23.05 -22.48 -1.39
CA GLU A 33 -23.61 -22.61 -2.73
C GLU A 33 -24.03 -24.07 -2.98
N ILE A 34 -25.23 -24.26 -3.50
CA ILE A 34 -25.70 -25.58 -3.93
C ILE A 34 -25.25 -25.80 -5.37
N ARG A 35 -24.23 -26.61 -5.57
CA ARG A 35 -23.79 -27.03 -6.91
C ARG A 35 -24.31 -28.40 -7.27
N ARG A 36 -24.69 -28.56 -8.52
CA ARG A 36 -25.00 -29.87 -9.10
C ARG A 36 -23.71 -30.44 -9.69
N VAL A 37 -23.29 -31.58 -9.16
CA VAL A 37 -22.09 -32.28 -9.63
C VAL A 37 -22.50 -33.61 -10.23
N GLY A 38 -22.02 -33.93 -11.43
CA GLY A 38 -22.31 -35.15 -12.18
C GLY A 38 -22.95 -34.87 -13.55
N THR A 39 -22.89 -35.85 -14.42
CA THR A 39 -23.47 -35.82 -15.77
C THR A 39 -24.57 -36.88 -15.90
N GLY A 40 -25.68 -36.54 -16.56
CA GLY A 40 -26.77 -37.46 -16.81
C GLY A 40 -27.57 -37.83 -15.56
N THR A 41 -27.89 -39.10 -15.37
CA THR A 41 -28.76 -39.64 -14.30
C THR A 41 -28.07 -39.64 -12.91
N THR A 42 -26.78 -39.34 -12.80
CA THR A 42 -26.01 -39.39 -11.55
C THR A 42 -25.76 -38.00 -10.95
N THR A 43 -26.57 -37.01 -11.30
CA THR A 43 -26.43 -35.65 -10.77
C THR A 43 -26.75 -35.60 -9.28
N ARG A 44 -25.80 -35.18 -8.45
CA ARG A 44 -25.98 -34.95 -7.01
C ARG A 44 -25.92 -33.46 -6.70
N LYS A 45 -26.76 -33.01 -5.76
CA LYS A 45 -26.60 -31.67 -5.15
C LYS A 45 -25.52 -31.74 -4.09
N THR A 46 -24.48 -30.94 -4.24
CA THR A 46 -23.41 -30.79 -3.24
C THR A 46 -23.43 -29.37 -2.72
N VAL A 47 -23.37 -29.20 -1.42
CA VAL A 47 -23.20 -27.88 -0.80
C VAL A 47 -21.70 -27.60 -0.78
N GLN A 48 -21.30 -26.58 -1.51
CA GLN A 48 -19.92 -26.06 -1.46
C GLN A 48 -19.89 -24.91 -0.44
N LYS A 49 -19.04 -25.03 0.57
CA LYS A 49 -18.82 -24.02 1.60
C LYS A 49 -17.54 -23.28 1.26
N THR A 50 -17.61 -21.95 1.15
CA THR A 50 -16.45 -21.08 0.92
C THR A 50 -16.28 -20.21 2.14
N PHE A 51 -15.04 -20.10 2.64
CA PHE A 51 -14.69 -19.30 3.81
C PHE A 51 -14.13 -17.95 3.40
N TRP A 52 -14.50 -16.92 4.14
CA TRP A 52 -14.15 -15.54 3.92
C TRP A 52 -13.68 -14.91 5.22
N PHE A 53 -12.61 -14.16 5.18
CA PHE A 53 -12.25 -13.26 6.24
C PHE A 53 -12.97 -11.93 6.02
N ILE A 54 -13.69 -11.49 7.04
CA ILE A 54 -14.45 -10.24 7.04
C ILE A 54 -13.77 -9.28 8.02
N ASP A 55 -13.54 -8.05 7.58
CA ASP A 55 -12.93 -6.99 8.40
C ASP A 55 -13.67 -5.68 8.17
N GLN A 56 -14.24 -5.11 9.25
CA GLN A 56 -14.88 -3.81 9.22
C GLN A 56 -13.83 -2.73 9.44
N GLN A 57 -13.73 -1.82 8.49
CA GLN A 57 -12.78 -0.72 8.50
C GLN A 57 -13.24 0.42 9.43
N PRO A 58 -12.35 1.33 9.85
CA PRO A 58 -12.69 2.47 10.72
C PRO A 58 -13.73 3.43 10.12
N ASP A 59 -13.84 3.50 8.80
CA ASP A 59 -14.86 4.27 8.06
C ASP A 59 -16.24 3.61 8.03
N GLY A 60 -16.36 2.42 8.64
CA GLY A 60 -17.57 1.60 8.68
C GLY A 60 -17.77 0.70 7.45
N SER A 61 -16.93 0.79 6.42
CA SER A 61 -16.98 -0.13 5.28
C SER A 61 -16.58 -1.54 5.71
N ILE A 62 -17.14 -2.55 5.02
CA ILE A 62 -16.86 -3.96 5.32
C ILE A 62 -16.14 -4.57 4.13
N GLU A 63 -14.98 -5.15 4.40
CA GLU A 63 -14.15 -5.83 3.41
C GLU A 63 -14.22 -7.34 3.60
N SER A 64 -14.23 -8.08 2.50
CA SER A 64 -14.21 -9.53 2.47
C SER A 64 -13.04 -10.02 1.61
N GLN A 65 -12.32 -11.02 2.13
CA GLN A 65 -11.27 -11.74 1.40
C GLN A 65 -11.50 -13.24 1.50
N PRO A 66 -11.35 -14.03 0.41
CA PRO A 66 -11.41 -15.48 0.51
C PRO A 66 -10.22 -16.02 1.31
N LEU A 67 -10.41 -17.18 1.97
CA LEU A 67 -9.30 -17.92 2.56
C LEU A 67 -8.69 -18.86 1.51
N ASN A 68 -7.36 -18.96 1.50
CA ASN A 68 -6.65 -19.95 0.70
C ASN A 68 -6.64 -21.34 1.37
N ALA A 69 -5.98 -22.32 0.75
CA ALA A 69 -5.85 -23.69 1.28
C ALA A 69 -5.08 -23.77 2.61
N ASN A 70 -4.28 -22.74 2.94
CA ASN A 70 -3.53 -22.64 4.19
C ASN A 70 -4.29 -21.87 5.29
N TYR A 71 -5.56 -21.55 5.07
CA TYR A 71 -6.43 -20.84 6.00
C TYR A 71 -5.97 -19.40 6.32
N VAL A 72 -5.36 -18.72 5.36
CA VAL A 72 -5.06 -17.29 5.48
C VAL A 72 -5.84 -16.50 4.43
N PRO A 73 -6.25 -15.25 4.73
CA PRO A 73 -6.88 -14.36 3.75
C PRO A 73 -5.93 -14.07 2.60
N THR A 74 -6.40 -14.18 1.36
CA THR A 74 -5.58 -13.96 0.16
C THR A 74 -6.38 -13.32 -0.96
N GLY A 75 -5.69 -12.73 -1.93
CA GLY A 75 -6.30 -12.07 -3.09
C GLY A 75 -6.92 -10.72 -2.78
N ALA A 76 -7.68 -10.19 -3.74
CA ALA A 76 -8.24 -8.85 -3.65
C ALA A 76 -9.33 -8.73 -2.56
N LYS A 77 -9.27 -7.66 -1.78
CA LYS A 77 -10.32 -7.24 -0.85
C LYS A 77 -11.54 -6.76 -1.63
N ARG A 78 -12.73 -7.18 -1.22
CA ARG A 78 -13.99 -6.78 -1.84
C ARG A 78 -14.89 -6.12 -0.82
N LYS A 79 -15.37 -4.93 -1.12
CA LYS A 79 -16.37 -4.26 -0.29
C LYS A 79 -17.70 -4.97 -0.41
N ILE A 80 -18.35 -5.22 0.72
CA ILE A 80 -19.68 -5.80 0.82
C ILE A 80 -20.58 -4.90 1.67
N SER A 81 -21.88 -4.95 1.43
CA SER A 81 -22.85 -4.24 2.26
C SER A 81 -23.16 -5.01 3.54
N MET A 82 -23.63 -4.31 4.58
CA MET A 82 -24.12 -4.94 5.82
C MET A 82 -25.30 -5.88 5.53
N GLU A 83 -26.16 -5.54 4.58
CA GLU A 83 -27.28 -6.38 4.15
C GLU A 83 -26.79 -7.69 3.52
N ASP A 84 -25.78 -7.63 2.65
CA ASP A 84 -25.17 -8.83 2.07
C ASP A 84 -24.49 -9.69 3.14
N LEU A 85 -23.80 -9.08 4.10
CA LEU A 85 -23.17 -9.81 5.19
C LEU A 85 -24.22 -10.61 5.99
N ILE A 86 -25.30 -9.97 6.40
CA ILE A 86 -26.37 -10.62 7.19
C ILE A 86 -27.09 -11.72 6.40
N ASN A 87 -27.34 -11.49 5.11
CA ASN A 87 -28.17 -12.40 4.32
C ASN A 87 -27.39 -13.58 3.70
N LYS A 88 -26.09 -13.42 3.44
CA LYS A 88 -25.32 -14.40 2.64
C LYS A 88 -24.20 -15.09 3.43
N PHE A 89 -23.78 -14.52 4.55
CA PHE A 89 -22.60 -14.99 5.28
C PHE A 89 -22.99 -15.52 6.66
N ALA A 90 -22.56 -16.72 6.99
CA ALA A 90 -22.72 -17.33 8.31
C ALA A 90 -21.41 -17.21 9.11
N PRO A 91 -21.44 -16.71 10.37
CA PRO A 91 -20.21 -16.57 11.18
C PRO A 91 -19.65 -17.94 11.58
N GLU A 92 -18.31 -18.03 11.60
CA GLU A 92 -17.52 -19.23 11.92
C GLU A 92 -16.50 -18.95 13.03
N PRO A 93 -16.93 -18.56 14.24
CA PRO A 93 -16.01 -18.09 15.28
C PRO A 93 -15.04 -19.16 15.77
N GLU A 94 -15.47 -20.42 15.90
CA GLU A 94 -14.59 -21.50 16.33
C GLU A 94 -13.52 -21.80 15.29
N PHE A 95 -13.86 -21.79 14.02
CA PHE A 95 -12.90 -21.97 12.93
C PHE A 95 -11.90 -20.82 12.87
N TYR A 96 -12.38 -19.58 13.08
CA TYR A 96 -11.51 -18.42 13.16
C TYR A 96 -10.48 -18.57 14.28
N LEU A 97 -10.93 -18.80 15.51
CA LEU A 97 -10.06 -18.84 16.69
C LEU A 97 -9.09 -20.03 16.70
N ASN A 98 -9.54 -21.20 16.23
CA ASN A 98 -8.76 -22.43 16.34
C ASN A 98 -7.88 -22.72 15.13
N SER A 99 -8.19 -22.16 13.96
CA SER A 99 -7.48 -22.50 12.72
C SER A 99 -6.93 -21.28 11.99
N VAL A 100 -7.76 -20.27 11.72
CA VAL A 100 -7.39 -19.13 10.85
C VAL A 100 -6.49 -18.15 11.60
N TYR A 101 -6.90 -17.69 12.78
CA TYR A 101 -6.17 -16.70 13.55
C TYR A 101 -4.73 -17.15 13.91
N PRO A 102 -4.49 -18.38 14.37
CA PRO A 102 -3.12 -18.86 14.61
C PRO A 102 -2.25 -18.86 13.34
N LYS A 103 -2.81 -19.22 12.18
CA LYS A 103 -2.09 -19.22 10.90
C LYS A 103 -1.77 -17.80 10.42
N MET A 104 -2.70 -16.88 10.57
CA MET A 104 -2.44 -15.46 10.29
C MET A 104 -1.31 -14.92 11.17
N GLN A 105 -1.30 -15.25 12.46
CA GLN A 105 -0.24 -14.84 13.38
C GLN A 105 1.12 -15.47 13.04
N GLU A 106 1.14 -16.74 12.65
CA GLU A 106 2.35 -17.43 12.21
C GLU A 106 2.93 -16.76 10.96
N LEU A 107 2.09 -16.53 9.93
CA LEU A 107 2.48 -15.84 8.70
C LEU A 107 3.05 -14.44 9.00
N GLN A 108 2.35 -13.66 9.83
CA GLN A 108 2.77 -12.32 10.20
C GLN A 108 4.14 -12.31 10.88
N ARG A 109 4.38 -13.21 11.84
CA ARG A 109 5.68 -13.34 12.52
C ARG A 109 6.81 -13.75 11.58
N THR A 110 6.53 -14.65 10.63
CA THR A 110 7.50 -15.06 9.62
C THR A 110 7.93 -13.88 8.75
N ILE A 111 6.96 -13.03 8.31
CA ILE A 111 7.26 -11.83 7.53
C ILE A 111 8.06 -10.82 8.36
N GLU A 112 7.66 -10.57 9.60
CA GLU A 112 8.36 -9.67 10.53
C GLU A 112 9.80 -10.12 10.78
N SER A 113 10.04 -11.43 10.96
CA SER A 113 11.37 -11.99 11.07
C SER A 113 12.19 -11.74 9.80
N GLY A 114 11.58 -11.90 8.62
CA GLY A 114 12.22 -11.59 7.34
C GLY A 114 12.63 -10.13 7.23
N ASP A 115 11.76 -9.20 7.64
CA ASP A 115 12.05 -7.77 7.65
C ASP A 115 13.21 -7.43 8.60
N GLU A 116 13.24 -8.00 9.82
CA GLU A 116 14.32 -7.80 10.78
C GLU A 116 15.68 -8.30 10.24
N HIS A 117 15.71 -9.50 9.63
CA HIS A 117 16.91 -10.03 9.02
C HIS A 117 17.39 -9.15 7.85
N ARG A 118 16.48 -8.68 7.01
CA ARG A 118 16.81 -7.79 5.89
C ARG A 118 17.40 -6.46 6.38
N GLU A 119 16.84 -5.86 7.41
CA GLU A 119 17.34 -4.62 8.01
C GLU A 119 18.74 -4.79 8.63
N LYS A 120 19.02 -5.95 9.21
CA LYS A 120 20.35 -6.32 9.73
C LYS A 120 21.35 -6.68 8.62
N GLY A 121 20.93 -6.75 7.35
CA GLY A 121 21.77 -7.17 6.23
C GLY A 121 21.96 -8.69 6.13
N GLU A 122 21.23 -9.48 6.90
CA GLU A 122 21.26 -10.94 6.93
C GLU A 122 20.38 -11.51 5.80
N THR A 123 20.74 -11.19 4.55
CA THR A 123 19.91 -11.38 3.37
C THR A 123 19.51 -12.84 3.07
N PHE A 124 20.33 -13.82 3.45
CA PHE A 124 19.98 -15.23 3.26
C PHE A 124 18.93 -15.72 4.28
N ALA A 125 19.00 -15.23 5.52
CA ALA A 125 17.99 -15.51 6.52
C ALA A 125 16.66 -14.83 6.12
N ALA A 126 16.71 -13.57 5.67
CA ALA A 126 15.54 -12.86 5.15
C ALA A 126 14.88 -13.61 3.98
N GLU A 127 15.66 -14.09 3.01
CA GLU A 127 15.15 -14.91 1.88
C GLU A 127 14.44 -16.16 2.36
N TYR A 128 15.00 -16.85 3.35
CA TYR A 128 14.39 -18.06 3.93
C TYR A 128 13.02 -17.76 4.54
N GLU A 129 12.91 -16.71 5.36
CA GLU A 129 11.67 -16.31 6.00
C GLU A 129 10.60 -15.88 4.97
N TYR A 130 10.95 -14.99 4.03
CA TYR A 130 10.00 -14.58 3.00
C TYR A 130 9.57 -15.74 2.09
N THR A 131 10.49 -16.65 1.74
CA THR A 131 10.15 -17.85 0.96
C THR A 131 9.18 -18.75 1.75
N THR A 132 9.35 -18.86 3.07
CA THR A 132 8.45 -19.61 3.94
C THR A 132 7.07 -18.96 3.99
N ALA A 133 7.00 -17.63 4.11
CA ALA A 133 5.76 -16.88 4.05
C ALA A 133 5.03 -17.06 2.71
N LEU A 134 5.76 -17.00 1.59
CA LEU A 134 5.20 -17.15 0.24
C LEU A 134 4.70 -18.57 -0.06
N LYS A 135 5.18 -19.60 0.65
CA LYS A 135 4.58 -20.96 0.57
C LYS A 135 3.20 -21.00 1.22
N VAL A 136 2.93 -20.15 2.20
CA VAL A 136 1.63 -20.03 2.87
C VAL A 136 0.67 -19.16 2.05
N ASP A 137 1.17 -18.04 1.56
CA ASP A 137 0.41 -17.09 0.73
C ASP A 137 1.31 -16.51 -0.37
N GLU A 138 1.21 -17.07 -1.59
CA GLU A 138 2.03 -16.70 -2.74
C GLU A 138 1.83 -15.23 -3.14
N ASP A 139 0.62 -14.70 -2.96
CA ASP A 139 0.24 -13.33 -3.30
C ASP A 139 0.45 -12.34 -2.14
N ASN A 140 1.09 -12.76 -1.06
CA ASN A 140 1.35 -11.87 0.07
C ASN A 140 2.24 -10.69 -0.35
N VAL A 141 1.66 -9.50 -0.35
CA VAL A 141 2.29 -8.27 -0.87
C VAL A 141 3.58 -7.95 -0.12
N ARG A 142 3.53 -7.96 1.23
CA ARG A 142 4.70 -7.61 2.07
C ARG A 142 5.86 -8.60 1.88
N ALA A 143 5.56 -9.89 1.81
CA ALA A 143 6.57 -10.92 1.58
C ALA A 143 7.19 -10.83 0.18
N ASN A 144 6.38 -10.54 -0.86
CA ASN A 144 6.89 -10.32 -2.21
C ASN A 144 7.80 -9.08 -2.29
N PHE A 145 7.43 -7.96 -1.68
CA PHE A 145 8.32 -6.80 -1.61
C PHE A 145 9.60 -7.11 -0.83
N GLY A 146 9.48 -7.77 0.33
CA GLY A 146 10.62 -8.12 1.17
C GLY A 146 11.65 -8.97 0.45
N ILE A 147 11.22 -10.04 -0.23
CA ILE A 147 12.12 -10.91 -0.98
C ILE A 147 12.71 -10.22 -2.22
N GLY A 148 11.91 -9.41 -2.92
CA GLY A 148 12.38 -8.62 -4.06
C GLY A 148 13.47 -7.63 -3.66
N LEU A 149 13.26 -6.87 -2.58
CA LEU A 149 14.26 -5.96 -2.00
C LEU A 149 15.52 -6.71 -1.56
N THR A 150 15.37 -7.92 -1.00
CA THR A 150 16.49 -8.78 -0.59
C THR A 150 17.34 -9.18 -1.78
N TYR A 151 16.73 -9.58 -2.90
CA TYR A 151 17.45 -9.90 -4.14
C TYR A 151 18.16 -8.68 -4.73
N LEU A 152 17.49 -7.53 -4.77
CA LEU A 152 18.10 -6.28 -5.22
C LEU A 152 19.28 -5.85 -4.34
N GLN A 153 19.20 -6.06 -3.02
CA GLN A 153 20.29 -5.76 -2.08
C GLN A 153 21.53 -6.64 -2.34
N ARG A 154 21.35 -7.88 -2.80
CA ARG A 154 22.43 -8.78 -3.20
C ARG A 154 22.90 -8.60 -4.65
N GLY A 155 22.21 -7.77 -5.44
CA GLY A 155 22.48 -7.61 -6.87
C GLY A 155 22.04 -8.80 -7.74
N GLU A 156 21.13 -9.66 -7.23
CA GLU A 156 20.57 -10.80 -7.94
C GLU A 156 19.41 -10.36 -8.86
N SER A 157 19.76 -9.66 -9.93
CA SER A 157 18.79 -8.99 -10.82
C SER A 157 17.82 -9.97 -11.48
N ASP A 158 18.23 -11.18 -11.83
CA ASP A 158 17.36 -12.17 -12.46
C ASP A 158 16.24 -12.62 -11.51
N LYS A 159 16.56 -12.89 -10.25
CA LYS A 159 15.56 -13.24 -9.24
C LYS A 159 14.66 -12.04 -8.90
N ALA A 160 15.23 -10.84 -8.85
CA ALA A 160 14.47 -9.61 -8.65
C ALA A 160 13.47 -9.38 -9.80
N GLU A 161 13.84 -9.72 -11.05
CA GLU A 161 12.96 -9.66 -12.21
C GLU A 161 11.73 -10.56 -12.06
N ASP A 162 11.92 -11.80 -11.60
CA ASP A 162 10.80 -12.73 -11.36
C ASP A 162 9.79 -12.16 -10.34
N ILE A 163 10.30 -11.55 -9.26
CA ILE A 163 9.46 -10.90 -8.26
C ILE A 163 8.79 -9.64 -8.82
N PHE A 164 9.51 -8.84 -9.61
CA PHE A 164 8.97 -7.68 -10.30
C PHE A 164 7.77 -8.08 -11.17
N GLN A 165 7.90 -9.10 -12.00
CA GLN A 165 6.83 -9.60 -12.87
C GLN A 165 5.59 -10.09 -12.11
N ARG A 166 5.78 -10.55 -10.88
CA ARG A 166 4.68 -10.90 -9.98
C ARG A 166 4.01 -9.66 -9.40
N LEU A 167 4.80 -8.75 -8.81
CA LEU A 167 4.29 -7.54 -8.18
C LEU A 167 3.50 -6.63 -9.13
N VAL A 168 3.95 -6.47 -10.38
CA VAL A 168 3.25 -5.65 -11.38
C VAL A 168 1.84 -6.17 -11.69
N LYS A 169 1.59 -7.47 -11.51
CA LYS A 169 0.29 -8.10 -11.72
C LYS A 169 -0.62 -8.07 -10.48
N LEU A 170 -0.07 -7.74 -9.33
CA LEU A 170 -0.82 -7.66 -8.06
C LEU A 170 -1.31 -6.24 -7.80
N ASP A 171 -2.57 -5.95 -8.11
CA ASP A 171 -3.15 -4.62 -7.85
C ASP A 171 -3.01 -4.20 -6.38
N ALA A 172 -3.17 -5.15 -5.45
CA ALA A 172 -2.98 -4.94 -4.02
C ALA A 172 -1.58 -4.41 -3.66
N ALA A 173 -0.55 -4.69 -4.47
CA ALA A 173 0.80 -4.18 -4.24
C ALA A 173 0.89 -2.63 -4.31
N PHE A 174 -0.08 -2.00 -4.97
CA PHE A 174 -0.12 -0.55 -5.19
C PHE A 174 -1.17 0.16 -4.32
N GLU A 175 -1.84 -0.56 -3.41
CA GLU A 175 -2.76 0.04 -2.45
C GLU A 175 -2.02 0.99 -1.48
N GLN A 176 -2.75 1.99 -0.95
CA GLN A 176 -2.20 3.03 -0.08
C GLN A 176 -1.47 2.47 1.16
N GLU A 177 -1.93 1.34 1.69
CA GLU A 177 -1.30 0.68 2.84
C GLU A 177 0.13 0.19 2.56
N HIS A 178 0.46 -0.07 1.28
CA HIS A 178 1.77 -0.55 0.84
C HIS A 178 2.65 0.54 0.20
N LYS A 179 2.22 1.81 0.27
CA LYS A 179 2.88 2.94 -0.41
C LYS A 179 4.39 3.01 -0.16
N HIS A 180 4.84 2.82 1.08
CA HIS A 180 6.26 2.84 1.42
C HIS A 180 7.03 1.69 0.77
N LEU A 181 6.45 0.48 0.74
CA LEU A 181 7.08 -0.71 0.14
C LEU A 181 7.25 -0.55 -1.37
N PHE A 182 6.21 -0.09 -2.06
CA PHE A 182 6.33 0.08 -3.51
C PHE A 182 7.27 1.23 -3.90
N ASN A 183 7.35 2.29 -3.11
CA ASN A 183 8.33 3.35 -3.34
C ASN A 183 9.76 2.83 -3.17
N ASP A 184 10.05 2.10 -2.09
CA ASP A 184 11.38 1.54 -1.82
C ASP A 184 11.79 0.54 -2.90
N PHE A 185 10.86 -0.29 -3.37
CA PHE A 185 11.13 -1.25 -4.43
C PHE A 185 11.46 -0.55 -5.76
N GLY A 186 10.67 0.43 -6.18
CA GLY A 186 10.95 1.20 -7.40
C GLY A 186 12.28 1.96 -7.35
N ILE A 187 12.61 2.56 -6.20
CA ILE A 187 13.91 3.20 -5.98
C ILE A 187 15.05 2.17 -6.07
N SER A 188 14.85 0.97 -5.52
CA SER A 188 15.84 -0.09 -5.53
C SER A 188 16.05 -0.66 -6.93
N LEU A 189 14.99 -0.85 -7.72
CA LEU A 189 15.09 -1.20 -9.15
C LEU A 189 15.98 -0.19 -9.90
N ARG A 190 15.70 1.11 -9.76
CA ARG A 190 16.49 2.16 -10.40
C ARG A 190 17.96 2.14 -9.96
N LYS A 191 18.23 2.02 -8.65
CA LYS A 191 19.60 1.95 -8.10
C LYS A 191 20.38 0.75 -8.65
N ASN A 192 19.72 -0.38 -8.85
CA ASN A 192 20.30 -1.59 -9.45
C ASN A 192 20.34 -1.57 -11.00
N LYS A 193 20.08 -0.40 -11.61
CA LYS A 193 20.10 -0.19 -13.06
C LYS A 193 19.07 -1.00 -13.84
N MET A 194 18.05 -1.54 -13.17
CA MET A 194 16.86 -2.14 -13.78
C MET A 194 15.89 -1.03 -14.21
N LEU A 195 16.37 -0.15 -15.09
CA LEU A 195 15.71 1.13 -15.38
C LEU A 195 14.40 0.95 -16.15
N LYS A 196 14.31 -0.02 -17.05
CA LYS A 196 13.09 -0.33 -17.80
C LYS A 196 12.00 -0.82 -16.85
N GLN A 197 12.38 -1.73 -15.95
CA GLN A 197 11.49 -2.25 -14.91
C GLN A 197 11.03 -1.16 -13.96
N ALA A 198 11.93 -0.24 -13.58
CA ALA A 198 11.56 0.90 -12.73
C ALA A 198 10.52 1.80 -13.42
N VAL A 199 10.67 2.09 -14.73
CA VAL A 199 9.72 2.88 -15.51
C VAL A 199 8.37 2.17 -15.62
N GLU A 200 8.37 0.87 -15.98
CA GLU A 200 7.15 0.05 -16.04
C GLU A 200 6.43 0.01 -14.70
N TYR A 201 7.18 -0.20 -13.62
CA TYR A 201 6.67 -0.29 -12.26
C TYR A 201 6.01 1.03 -11.79
N TYR A 202 6.70 2.16 -11.98
CA TYR A 202 6.11 3.46 -11.66
C TYR A 202 4.93 3.81 -12.58
N GLY A 203 4.95 3.39 -13.85
CA GLY A 203 3.82 3.51 -14.75
C GLY A 203 2.58 2.81 -14.18
N ARG A 204 2.74 1.55 -13.75
CA ARG A 204 1.66 0.78 -13.13
C ARG A 204 1.16 1.42 -11.83
N ALA A 205 2.09 1.92 -11.00
CA ALA A 205 1.72 2.64 -9.77
C ALA A 205 0.88 3.88 -10.07
N LEU A 206 1.24 4.66 -11.10
CA LEU A 206 0.50 5.85 -11.52
C LEU A 206 -0.87 5.56 -12.13
N GLU A 207 -1.10 4.35 -12.67
CA GLU A 207 -2.44 3.92 -13.12
C GLU A 207 -3.37 3.60 -11.96
N LEU A 208 -2.83 3.14 -10.83
CA LEU A 208 -3.59 2.62 -9.69
C LEU A 208 -3.68 3.62 -8.52
N THR A 209 -2.78 4.60 -8.47
CA THR A 209 -2.77 5.62 -7.42
C THR A 209 -3.04 7.00 -8.01
N GLU A 210 -4.03 7.69 -7.45
CA GLU A 210 -4.32 9.05 -7.85
C GLU A 210 -3.41 10.03 -7.08
N ASN A 211 -2.94 11.08 -7.78
CA ASN A 211 -2.36 12.29 -7.18
C ASN A 211 -1.15 12.06 -6.25
N ASP A 212 -0.09 11.43 -6.76
CA ASP A 212 1.18 11.28 -6.03
C ASP A 212 2.34 11.96 -6.77
N GLU A 213 2.69 13.18 -6.35
CA GLU A 213 3.80 13.96 -6.89
C GLU A 213 5.15 13.25 -6.73
N ASN A 214 5.31 12.42 -5.70
CA ASN A 214 6.54 11.67 -5.47
C ASN A 214 6.72 10.54 -6.47
N LEU A 215 5.63 9.88 -6.88
CA LEU A 215 5.67 8.88 -7.95
C LEU A 215 6.08 9.52 -9.29
N HIS A 216 5.49 10.67 -9.62
CA HIS A 216 5.89 11.42 -10.82
C HIS A 216 7.38 11.80 -10.78
N MET A 217 7.89 12.28 -9.64
CA MET A 217 9.30 12.59 -9.48
C MET A 217 10.19 11.35 -9.60
N ASN A 218 9.80 10.22 -9.00
CA ASN A 218 10.58 8.98 -9.06
C ASN A 218 10.58 8.40 -10.48
N MET A 219 9.45 8.47 -11.18
CA MET A 219 9.35 8.13 -12.61
C MET A 219 10.29 8.99 -13.45
N ALA A 220 10.28 10.31 -13.24
CA ALA A 220 11.15 11.24 -13.95
C ALA A 220 12.64 10.92 -13.73
N ARG A 221 13.04 10.51 -12.52
CA ARG A 221 14.42 10.08 -12.24
C ARG A 221 14.83 8.85 -13.05
N ALA A 222 13.94 7.86 -13.18
CA ALA A 222 14.21 6.68 -13.97
C ALA A 222 14.30 7.01 -15.46
N LEU A 223 13.39 7.84 -15.97
CA LEU A 223 13.36 8.33 -17.36
C LEU A 223 14.60 9.15 -17.69
N MET A 224 15.07 10.00 -16.77
CA MET A 224 16.32 10.75 -16.95
C MET A 224 17.52 9.81 -17.13
N GLU A 225 17.62 8.72 -16.36
CA GLU A 225 18.72 7.78 -16.47
C GLU A 225 18.72 6.99 -17.79
N ILE A 226 17.55 6.74 -18.40
CA ILE A 226 17.45 6.18 -19.76
C ILE A 226 17.54 7.26 -20.86
N LYS A 227 17.72 8.53 -20.47
CA LYS A 227 17.82 9.71 -21.36
C LYS A 227 16.54 10.02 -22.14
N ASP A 228 15.39 9.61 -21.65
CA ASP A 228 14.09 10.04 -22.15
C ASP A 228 13.69 11.37 -21.48
N TYR A 229 14.30 12.45 -21.98
CA TYR A 229 14.11 13.78 -21.40
C TYR A 229 12.71 14.35 -21.66
N GLU A 230 12.04 13.91 -22.71
CA GLU A 230 10.69 14.34 -23.04
C GLU A 230 9.70 13.86 -21.97
N GLN A 231 9.63 12.55 -21.74
CA GLN A 231 8.75 11.99 -20.71
C GLN A 231 9.21 12.42 -19.31
N CYS A 232 10.53 12.50 -19.06
CA CYS A 232 11.06 13.01 -17.80
C CYS A 232 10.49 14.37 -17.44
N THR A 233 10.56 15.34 -18.38
CA THR A 233 10.04 16.70 -18.15
C THR A 233 8.52 16.71 -17.99
N GLN A 234 7.78 15.91 -18.77
CA GLN A 234 6.32 15.78 -18.64
C GLN A 234 5.92 15.31 -17.24
N HIS A 235 6.60 14.31 -16.70
CA HIS A 235 6.31 13.82 -15.36
C HIS A 235 6.66 14.83 -14.27
N LEU A 236 7.74 15.61 -14.40
CA LEU A 236 8.04 16.70 -13.46
C LEU A 236 6.97 17.81 -13.50
N ILE A 237 6.49 18.18 -14.69
CA ILE A 237 5.40 19.14 -14.84
C ILE A 237 4.14 18.62 -14.14
N LYS A 238 3.74 17.36 -14.40
CA LYS A 238 2.57 16.75 -13.74
C LYS A 238 2.72 16.69 -12.21
N GLY A 239 3.92 16.41 -11.70
CA GLY A 239 4.19 16.45 -10.27
C GLY A 239 3.99 17.85 -9.67
N LEU A 240 4.36 18.92 -10.41
CA LEU A 240 4.14 20.31 -9.97
C LEU A 240 2.69 20.78 -10.15
N GLU A 241 1.94 20.20 -11.09
CA GLU A 241 0.48 20.44 -11.18
C GLU A 241 -0.24 19.91 -9.94
N LEU A 242 0.22 18.81 -9.36
CA LEU A 242 -0.31 18.23 -8.13
C LEU A 242 0.14 18.99 -6.88
N ASN A 243 1.41 19.35 -6.84
CA ASN A 243 2.02 20.07 -5.72
C ASN A 243 3.01 21.12 -6.26
N PRO A 244 2.56 22.36 -6.50
CA PRO A 244 3.40 23.42 -7.10
C PRO A 244 4.62 23.80 -6.26
N GLU A 245 4.58 23.57 -4.93
CA GLU A 245 5.65 23.89 -3.99
C GLU A 245 6.57 22.68 -3.71
N HIS A 246 6.45 21.58 -4.46
CA HIS A 246 7.27 20.39 -4.26
C HIS A 246 8.73 20.68 -4.61
N GLU A 247 9.49 21.10 -3.61
CA GLU A 247 10.87 21.57 -3.74
C GLU A 247 11.80 20.58 -4.48
N PRO A 248 11.76 19.25 -4.22
CA PRO A 248 12.60 18.31 -4.95
C PRO A 248 12.33 18.30 -6.45
N THR A 249 11.08 18.44 -6.88
CA THR A 249 10.69 18.50 -8.31
C THR A 249 11.13 19.82 -8.94
N LEU A 250 10.94 20.94 -8.25
CA LEU A 250 11.41 22.26 -8.72
C LEU A 250 12.93 22.27 -8.92
N ARG A 251 13.69 21.75 -7.97
CA ARG A 251 15.17 21.63 -8.08
C ARG A 251 15.57 20.76 -9.27
N PHE A 252 14.87 19.63 -9.47
CA PHE A 252 15.19 18.75 -10.58
C PHE A 252 14.88 19.38 -11.94
N LEU A 253 13.73 20.05 -12.06
CA LEU A 253 13.33 20.74 -13.28
C LEU A 253 14.28 21.92 -13.60
N SER A 254 14.68 22.71 -12.59
CA SER A 254 15.70 23.76 -12.72
C SER A 254 17.04 23.20 -13.21
N TRP A 255 17.47 22.07 -12.67
CA TRP A 255 18.69 21.39 -13.11
C TRP A 255 18.61 20.94 -14.58
N LEU A 256 17.49 20.35 -15.02
CA LEU A 256 17.29 19.99 -16.45
C LEU A 256 17.38 21.23 -17.35
N GLN A 257 16.76 22.34 -16.94
CA GLN A 257 16.82 23.58 -17.70
C GLN A 257 18.25 24.13 -17.79
N GLN A 258 19.01 24.18 -16.69
CA GLN A 258 20.41 24.61 -16.68
C GLN A 258 21.31 23.74 -17.56
N LYS A 259 20.99 22.43 -17.67
CA LYS A 259 21.72 21.51 -18.54
C LYS A 259 21.26 21.51 -19.99
N SER A 260 20.27 22.35 -20.34
CA SER A 260 19.66 22.39 -21.68
C SER A 260 19.11 21.03 -22.13
N LEU A 261 18.56 20.27 -21.16
CA LEU A 261 17.97 18.94 -21.38
C LEU A 261 16.46 18.98 -21.52
N VAL A 262 15.82 20.14 -21.29
CA VAL A 262 14.39 20.34 -21.51
C VAL A 262 14.10 20.39 -23.01
N PRO A 263 13.16 19.57 -23.53
CA PRO A 263 12.75 19.63 -24.93
C PRO A 263 12.23 21.01 -25.35
N ALA A 264 12.45 21.37 -26.60
CA ALA A 264 12.14 22.72 -27.11
C ALA A 264 10.67 23.10 -26.97
N ASP A 265 9.76 22.15 -27.16
CA ASP A 265 8.31 22.31 -27.04
C ASP A 265 7.82 22.47 -25.59
N GLN A 266 8.64 22.12 -24.60
CA GLN A 266 8.31 22.20 -23.18
C GLN A 266 9.01 23.38 -22.46
N GLN A 267 9.94 24.08 -23.11
CA GLN A 267 10.75 25.14 -22.49
C GLN A 267 9.91 26.29 -21.93
N ASP A 268 8.88 26.73 -22.63
CA ASP A 268 8.03 27.82 -22.17
C ASP A 268 7.25 27.47 -20.91
N ALA A 269 6.69 26.24 -20.87
CA ALA A 269 5.96 25.74 -19.69
C ALA A 269 6.89 25.61 -18.49
N VAL A 270 8.09 25.04 -18.68
CA VAL A 270 9.10 24.90 -17.61
C VAL A 270 9.53 26.27 -17.08
N SER A 271 9.82 27.21 -17.98
CA SER A 271 10.25 28.55 -17.58
C SER A 271 9.15 29.30 -16.79
N ALA A 272 7.89 29.14 -17.18
CA ALA A 272 6.76 29.71 -16.45
C ALA A 272 6.62 29.12 -15.04
N LEU A 273 6.71 27.78 -14.90
CA LEU A 273 6.64 27.10 -13.60
C LEU A 273 7.78 27.51 -12.66
N LEU A 274 9.01 27.52 -13.16
CA LEU A 274 10.16 27.91 -12.35
C LEU A 274 10.12 29.38 -11.93
N LYS A 275 9.63 30.26 -12.80
CA LYS A 275 9.43 31.67 -12.44
C LYS A 275 8.37 31.87 -11.36
N ALA A 276 7.32 31.04 -11.38
CA ALA A 276 6.21 31.15 -10.43
C ALA A 276 6.55 30.56 -9.05
N TYR A 277 7.29 29.46 -8.98
CA TYR A 277 7.41 28.64 -7.78
C TYR A 277 8.83 28.33 -7.32
N ALA A 278 9.88 28.52 -8.15
CA ALA A 278 11.23 28.28 -7.67
C ALA A 278 11.60 29.29 -6.56
N PRO A 279 12.23 28.83 -5.48
CA PRO A 279 12.73 29.72 -4.43
C PRO A 279 13.63 30.77 -5.08
N GLN A 280 13.33 32.05 -4.84
CA GLN A 280 14.25 33.11 -5.22
C GLN A 280 15.53 32.90 -4.41
N GLU A 281 16.64 32.61 -5.07
CA GLU A 281 17.95 32.64 -4.41
C GLU A 281 18.08 34.03 -3.78
N THR A 282 18.11 34.09 -2.46
CA THR A 282 18.46 35.31 -1.73
C THR A 282 19.81 35.74 -2.27
N GLN A 283 19.82 36.77 -3.12
CA GLN A 283 21.03 37.48 -3.44
C GLN A 283 21.58 38.02 -2.13
N THR A 284 22.49 37.29 -1.52
CA THR A 284 23.36 37.88 -0.48
C THR A 284 24.13 38.97 -1.16
N ALA A 285 23.65 40.20 -0.96
CA ALA A 285 24.35 41.42 -1.32
C ALA A 285 25.74 41.35 -0.66
N THR A 286 26.75 41.16 -1.47
CA THR A 286 28.13 41.59 -1.15
C THR A 286 28.13 43.10 -1.25
N ASP A 287 27.57 43.77 -0.24
CA ASP A 287 27.97 45.16 0.04
C ASP A 287 29.39 45.09 0.64
N GLY A 288 30.34 45.11 -0.26
CA GLY A 288 31.71 45.47 0.08
C GLY A 288 31.76 46.92 0.51
N GLN A 289 31.81 47.14 1.78
CA GLN A 289 32.24 48.43 2.32
C GLN A 289 33.71 48.62 1.96
N ALA A 290 33.94 49.41 0.94
CA ALA A 290 35.17 50.15 0.79
C ALA A 290 35.02 51.45 1.59
N ASP A 291 35.70 51.58 2.69
CA ASP A 291 36.10 52.87 3.25
C ASP A 291 37.24 52.72 4.28
N GLY A 292 38.32 53.51 4.06
CA GLY A 292 39.30 54.00 5.05
C GLY A 292 40.64 53.31 5.10
#